data_ca821e43a8b288002308d9ae0a1b410b
#
_entry.id   ca821e43a8b288002308d9ae0a1b410b
#
_cell.length_a   1.000
_cell.length_b   1.000
_cell.length_c   1.000
_cell.angle_alpha   90.00
_cell.angle_beta   90.00
_cell.angle_gamma   90.00
#
_symmetry.space_group_name_H-M   'P 1'
#
loop_
_entity.id
_entity.type
_entity.pdbx_description
1 polymer ?
#
loop_
_entity_poly.entity_id
_entity_poly.type
_entity_poly.pdbx_seq_one_letter_code
_entity_poly.pdbx_strand_id
1 'polypeptide(L)'
;MSALGQDEKATYFTVPVGGVECLSATFKRHRYQPHSHDTFVVGTMWHGTGTIFIRGRNHAVRAGDLTLYNPFEVHDGAPANDGFSYRVSYPSAALLREIASESTSLDRTGTPTFREPIVHDPRGAALFFAVHRLWEEKCSPMEAEEKLLAAYVYCLSVHAGVRFPLAGSERGPVARIVELLSERFAERLTLDDLAAEARLSRQRLIRAFHRRTGMSPHAFLINRRVDAAKAMLRSGLDPLSVAMATGFSDQAHLTRIFKARVGVPPGAYRAAFAA
;
A
#
# COMPACT_ATOMS: atom_id res chain seq x y z
N MET A 1 31.06 -2.02 -7.87
CA MET A 1 29.99 -1.44 -7.03
C MET A 1 30.68 -0.56 -5.99
N SER A 2 30.52 0.76 -6.05
CA SER A 2 31.03 1.64 -5.02
C SER A 2 30.22 1.38 -3.74
N ALA A 3 30.90 1.11 -2.62
CA ALA A 3 30.22 0.94 -1.33
C ALA A 3 29.49 2.25 -1.00
N LEU A 4 28.24 2.17 -0.54
CA LEU A 4 27.48 3.31 -0.03
C LEU A 4 28.26 3.98 1.12
N GLY A 5 28.18 5.31 1.21
CA GLY A 5 28.77 6.06 2.32
C GLY A 5 28.15 5.67 3.67
N GLN A 6 28.85 5.93 4.79
CA GLN A 6 28.40 5.55 6.15
C GLN A 6 26.98 6.03 6.50
N ASP A 7 26.51 7.12 5.89
CA ASP A 7 25.20 7.74 6.12
C ASP A 7 24.21 7.49 4.96
N GLU A 8 24.52 6.60 4.03
CA GLU A 8 23.69 6.29 2.88
C GLU A 8 23.07 4.90 3.04
N LYS A 9 21.80 4.77 2.70
CA LYS A 9 21.06 3.51 2.85
C LYS A 9 20.19 3.28 1.62
N ALA A 10 20.17 2.04 1.14
CA ALA A 10 19.24 1.56 0.14
C ALA A 10 18.72 0.19 0.56
N THR A 11 17.41 0.02 0.59
CA THR A 11 16.75 -1.22 0.97
C THR A 11 15.74 -1.57 -0.10
N TYR A 12 15.93 -2.72 -0.75
CA TYR A 12 15.01 -3.28 -1.71
C TYR A 12 14.10 -4.31 -1.04
N PHE A 13 12.85 -4.35 -1.49
CA PHE A 13 11.88 -5.37 -1.09
C PHE A 13 10.85 -5.57 -2.19
N THR A 14 10.15 -6.70 -2.17
CA THR A 14 9.10 -7.02 -3.15
C THR A 14 7.75 -7.08 -2.47
N VAL A 15 6.77 -6.42 -3.06
CA VAL A 15 5.37 -6.50 -2.63
C VAL A 15 4.72 -7.66 -3.37
N PRO A 16 3.98 -8.60 -2.70
CA PRO A 16 3.36 -9.75 -3.35
C PRO A 16 2.44 -9.39 -4.52
N VAL A 17 1.77 -8.23 -4.46
CA VAL A 17 0.92 -7.72 -5.55
C VAL A 17 1.72 -7.54 -6.82
N GLY A 18 1.48 -8.42 -7.79
CA GLY A 18 2.16 -8.35 -9.08
C GLY A 18 3.69 -8.46 -9.01
N GLY A 19 4.26 -8.88 -7.87
CA GLY A 19 5.70 -8.96 -7.69
C GLY A 19 6.41 -7.59 -7.76
N VAL A 20 5.75 -6.51 -7.35
CA VAL A 20 6.29 -5.15 -7.48
C VAL A 20 7.53 -4.97 -6.61
N GLU A 21 8.66 -4.70 -7.26
CA GLU A 21 9.87 -4.28 -6.56
C GLU A 21 9.72 -2.86 -6.03
N CYS A 22 10.22 -2.64 -4.83
CA CYS A 22 10.21 -1.36 -4.14
C CYS A 22 11.60 -1.04 -3.59
N LEU A 23 11.93 0.24 -3.56
CA LEU A 23 13.18 0.76 -3.01
C LEU A 23 12.87 1.88 -2.01
N SER A 24 13.47 1.77 -0.82
CA SER A 24 13.57 2.86 0.16
C SER A 24 15.03 3.27 0.24
N ALA A 25 15.34 4.53 -0.05
CA ALA A 25 16.71 4.99 -0.09
C ALA A 25 16.89 6.37 0.55
N THR A 26 18.09 6.57 1.10
CA THR A 26 18.62 7.85 1.58
C THR A 26 20.02 8.01 1.03
N PHE A 27 20.24 9.07 0.26
CA PHE A 27 21.52 9.38 -0.34
C PHE A 27 21.94 10.83 -0.04
N LYS A 28 23.24 11.00 0.25
CA LYS A 28 23.85 12.31 0.46
C LYS A 28 24.78 12.69 -0.68
N ARG A 29 25.41 11.70 -1.31
CA ARG A 29 26.45 11.87 -2.34
C ARG A 29 26.22 11.04 -3.59
N HIS A 30 25.49 9.91 -3.44
CA HIS A 30 25.26 9.02 -4.57
C HIS A 30 24.50 9.74 -5.69
N ARG A 31 25.03 9.63 -6.92
CA ARG A 31 24.43 10.18 -8.12
C ARG A 31 24.13 9.05 -9.09
N TYR A 32 22.89 8.95 -9.51
CA TYR A 32 22.52 8.01 -10.55
C TYR A 32 23.04 8.48 -11.91
N GLN A 33 23.68 7.56 -12.61
CA GLN A 33 23.96 7.77 -14.03
C GLN A 33 22.66 7.65 -14.85
N PRO A 34 22.59 8.25 -16.03
CA PRO A 34 21.42 8.09 -16.91
C PRO A 34 21.10 6.60 -17.14
N HIS A 35 19.88 6.22 -16.83
CA HIS A 35 19.36 4.85 -16.97
C HIS A 35 17.86 4.87 -17.22
N SER A 36 17.28 3.72 -17.55
CA SER A 36 15.85 3.55 -17.74
C SER A 36 15.40 2.19 -17.19
N HIS A 37 14.11 2.06 -16.99
CA HIS A 37 13.46 0.80 -16.56
C HIS A 37 12.43 0.39 -17.62
N ASP A 38 12.19 -0.90 -17.77
CA ASP A 38 11.09 -1.46 -18.58
C ASP A 38 9.74 -1.42 -17.84
N THR A 39 9.77 -1.01 -16.58
CA THR A 39 8.62 -0.78 -15.70
C THR A 39 8.30 0.72 -15.61
N PHE A 40 7.14 1.03 -15.07
CA PHE A 40 6.90 2.38 -14.55
C PHE A 40 7.75 2.62 -13.30
N VAL A 41 8.02 3.90 -13.03
CA VAL A 41 8.59 4.35 -11.76
C VAL A 41 7.55 5.22 -11.07
N VAL A 42 7.08 4.78 -9.92
CA VAL A 42 6.12 5.56 -9.12
C VAL A 42 6.70 5.71 -7.72
N GLY A 43 7.12 6.93 -7.41
CA GLY A 43 7.86 7.21 -6.18
C GLY A 43 7.46 8.52 -5.52
N THR A 44 8.00 8.73 -4.34
CA THR A 44 7.82 9.96 -3.55
C THR A 44 9.11 10.37 -2.88
N MET A 45 9.37 11.68 -2.91
CA MET A 45 10.36 12.32 -2.06
C MET A 45 9.72 12.62 -0.72
N TRP A 46 10.34 12.18 0.37
CA TRP A 46 9.79 12.42 1.70
C TRP A 46 10.71 13.29 2.59
N HIS A 47 11.99 13.44 2.23
CA HIS A 47 12.94 14.31 2.93
C HIS A 47 14.01 14.83 1.98
N GLY A 48 14.48 16.05 2.23
CA GLY A 48 15.57 16.67 1.49
C GLY A 48 15.16 17.19 0.13
N THR A 49 16.17 17.48 -0.68
CA THR A 49 16.03 18.03 -2.04
C THR A 49 17.03 17.37 -2.99
N GLY A 50 16.70 17.38 -4.27
CA GLY A 50 17.57 16.86 -5.32
C GLY A 50 17.24 17.41 -6.67
N THR A 51 17.95 16.91 -7.68
CA THR A 51 17.70 17.22 -9.09
C THR A 51 17.59 15.93 -9.87
N ILE A 52 16.60 15.86 -10.75
CA ILE A 52 16.37 14.74 -11.64
C ILE A 52 16.35 15.27 -13.08
N PHE A 53 17.18 14.72 -13.95
CA PHE A 53 17.11 14.98 -15.38
C PHE A 53 16.22 13.93 -16.02
N ILE A 54 15.15 14.38 -16.66
CA ILE A 54 14.19 13.53 -17.39
C ILE A 54 13.50 14.34 -18.49
N ARG A 55 13.21 13.71 -19.61
CA ARG A 55 12.54 14.35 -20.76
C ARG A 55 13.27 15.62 -21.25
N GLY A 56 14.61 15.60 -21.20
CA GLY A 56 15.45 16.71 -21.66
C GLY A 56 15.51 17.92 -20.73
N ARG A 57 15.03 17.81 -19.49
CA ARG A 57 15.01 18.91 -18.51
C ARG A 57 15.48 18.47 -17.14
N ASN A 58 16.09 19.41 -16.40
CA ASN A 58 16.36 19.26 -14.99
C ASN A 58 15.14 19.70 -14.18
N HIS A 59 14.71 18.82 -13.28
CA HIS A 59 13.62 19.07 -12.34
C HIS A 59 14.19 19.10 -10.92
N ALA A 60 13.98 20.20 -10.20
CA ALA A 60 14.21 20.22 -8.77
C ALA A 60 13.12 19.39 -8.07
N VAL A 61 13.52 18.53 -7.16
CA VAL A 61 12.60 17.66 -6.39
C VAL A 61 12.77 17.90 -4.90
N ARG A 62 11.66 17.80 -4.17
CA ARG A 62 11.57 18.06 -2.74
C ARG A 62 10.55 17.15 -2.06
N ALA A 63 10.51 17.17 -0.74
CA ALA A 63 9.51 16.45 0.02
C ALA A 63 8.08 16.83 -0.42
N GLY A 64 7.23 15.81 -0.60
CA GLY A 64 5.87 15.95 -1.12
C GLY A 64 5.75 15.86 -2.63
N ASP A 65 6.85 15.70 -3.36
CA ASP A 65 6.81 15.46 -4.80
C ASP A 65 6.64 13.96 -5.10
N LEU A 66 5.89 13.66 -6.15
CA LEU A 66 5.82 12.36 -6.79
C LEU A 66 6.73 12.33 -8.02
N THR A 67 7.38 11.20 -8.22
CA THR A 67 8.10 10.83 -9.45
C THR A 67 7.28 9.80 -10.20
N LEU A 68 6.88 10.12 -11.44
CA LEU A 68 5.93 9.36 -12.25
C LEU A 68 6.51 9.14 -13.64
N TYR A 69 7.37 8.12 -13.81
CA TYR A 69 8.01 7.86 -15.11
C TYR A 69 7.32 6.72 -15.83
N ASN A 70 7.21 6.89 -17.15
CA ASN A 70 6.74 5.82 -18.02
C ASN A 70 7.88 4.85 -18.34
N PRO A 71 7.58 3.61 -18.76
CA PRO A 71 8.62 2.66 -19.18
C PRO A 71 9.56 3.26 -20.22
N PHE A 72 10.85 2.91 -20.11
CA PHE A 72 11.93 3.31 -21.00
C PHE A 72 12.29 4.81 -21.02
N GLU A 73 11.72 5.62 -20.14
CA GLU A 73 12.14 7.01 -19.98
C GLU A 73 13.52 7.08 -19.30
N VAL A 74 14.49 7.62 -20.04
CA VAL A 74 15.84 7.81 -19.53
C VAL A 74 15.83 8.94 -18.49
N HIS A 75 16.38 8.67 -17.34
CA HIS A 75 16.48 9.62 -16.24
C HIS A 75 17.76 9.39 -15.41
N ASP A 76 18.14 10.40 -14.67
CA ASP A 76 19.17 10.34 -13.65
C ASP A 76 18.62 10.88 -12.31
N GLY A 77 19.52 11.08 -11.33
CA GLY A 77 19.14 11.69 -10.07
C GLY A 77 20.36 12.01 -9.22
N ALA A 78 20.34 13.18 -8.62
CA ALA A 78 21.40 13.64 -7.76
C ALA A 78 20.83 14.35 -6.53
N PRO A 79 21.38 14.08 -5.30
CA PRO A 79 21.03 14.84 -4.13
C PRO A 79 21.57 16.28 -4.23
N ALA A 80 20.86 17.19 -3.57
CA ALA A 80 21.34 18.56 -3.34
C ALA A 80 21.54 18.76 -1.83
N ASN A 81 22.42 19.68 -1.47
CA ASN A 81 22.71 20.07 -0.07
C ASN A 81 22.93 18.86 0.86
N ASP A 82 22.00 18.66 1.81
CA ASP A 82 22.08 17.62 2.86
C ASP A 82 21.60 16.24 2.40
N GLY A 83 21.35 16.07 1.12
CA GLY A 83 20.88 14.82 0.56
C GLY A 83 19.38 14.74 0.37
N PHE A 84 18.91 13.56 -0.01
CA PHE A 84 17.48 13.27 -0.13
C PHE A 84 17.14 11.85 0.32
N SER A 85 15.89 11.69 0.73
CA SER A 85 15.32 10.39 1.00
C SER A 85 14.07 10.21 0.16
N TYR A 86 13.96 9.05 -0.50
CA TYR A 86 12.84 8.76 -1.38
C TYR A 86 12.43 7.29 -1.27
N ARG A 87 11.24 7.02 -1.74
CA ARG A 87 10.65 5.69 -1.82
C ARG A 87 10.03 5.52 -3.18
N VAL A 88 10.30 4.40 -3.82
CA VAL A 88 9.86 4.14 -5.18
C VAL A 88 9.39 2.70 -5.33
N SER A 89 8.40 2.50 -6.18
CA SER A 89 7.93 1.20 -6.65
C SER A 89 8.05 1.11 -8.17
N TYR A 90 8.27 -0.11 -8.66
CA TYR A 90 8.48 -0.40 -10.08
C TYR A 90 7.35 -1.29 -10.63
N PRO A 91 6.10 -0.78 -10.78
CA PRO A 91 5.00 -1.57 -11.30
C PRO A 91 5.20 -1.86 -12.80
N SER A 92 4.90 -3.11 -13.19
CA SER A 92 4.93 -3.49 -14.61
C SER A 92 3.82 -2.79 -15.40
N ALA A 93 4.01 -2.63 -16.72
CA ALA A 93 2.97 -2.14 -17.60
C ALA A 93 1.73 -3.05 -17.61
N ALA A 94 1.90 -4.35 -17.40
CA ALA A 94 0.81 -5.30 -17.28
C ALA A 94 -0.05 -5.01 -16.04
N LEU A 95 0.57 -4.79 -14.87
CA LEU A 95 -0.15 -4.47 -13.63
C LEU A 95 -0.94 -3.15 -13.75
N LEU A 96 -0.32 -2.08 -14.26
CA LEU A 96 -1.03 -0.81 -14.38
C LEU A 96 -2.14 -0.85 -15.45
N ARG A 97 -1.98 -1.65 -16.52
CA ARG A 97 -3.08 -1.93 -17.47
C ARG A 97 -4.20 -2.74 -16.81
N GLU A 98 -3.87 -3.76 -16.03
CA GLU A 98 -4.87 -4.54 -15.26
C GLU A 98 -5.68 -3.60 -14.34
N ILE A 99 -5.01 -2.75 -13.57
CA ILE A 99 -5.68 -1.78 -12.70
C ILE A 99 -6.54 -0.81 -13.53
N ALA A 100 -6.04 -0.34 -14.65
CA ALA A 100 -6.75 0.60 -15.53
C ALA A 100 -7.86 -0.06 -16.39
N SER A 101 -7.90 -1.39 -16.51
CA SER A 101 -8.84 -2.12 -17.37
C SER A 101 -10.31 -1.88 -17.01
N GLU A 102 -10.58 -1.46 -15.79
CA GLU A 102 -11.92 -1.06 -15.33
C GLU A 102 -12.28 0.40 -15.66
N SER A 103 -11.38 1.12 -16.32
CA SER A 103 -11.60 2.50 -16.71
C SER A 103 -12.65 2.62 -17.80
N THR A 104 -13.43 3.69 -17.74
CA THR A 104 -14.33 4.10 -18.81
C THR A 104 -13.65 5.02 -19.84
N SER A 105 -12.40 5.40 -19.63
CA SER A 105 -11.69 6.42 -20.41
C SER A 105 -10.53 5.89 -21.26
N LEU A 106 -10.10 4.65 -21.04
CA LEU A 106 -9.06 4.00 -21.83
C LEU A 106 -9.69 2.89 -22.70
N ASP A 107 -9.24 2.77 -23.93
CA ASP A 107 -9.46 1.55 -24.69
C ASP A 107 -8.88 0.38 -23.90
N ARG A 108 -9.56 -0.75 -23.88
CA ARG A 108 -9.22 -1.94 -23.07
C ARG A 108 -7.79 -2.45 -23.25
N THR A 109 -7.09 -1.97 -24.30
CA THR A 109 -5.71 -2.31 -24.65
C THR A 109 -4.71 -1.20 -24.36
N GLY A 110 -5.18 0.00 -23.99
CA GLY A 110 -4.33 1.16 -23.75
C GLY A 110 -3.49 1.03 -22.48
N THR A 111 -2.18 1.30 -22.58
CA THR A 111 -1.33 1.47 -21.40
C THR A 111 -1.50 2.90 -20.86
N PRO A 112 -1.80 3.08 -19.56
CA PRO A 112 -1.86 4.42 -19.00
C PRO A 112 -0.51 5.13 -19.14
N THR A 113 -0.53 6.46 -19.26
CA THR A 113 0.69 7.26 -19.43
C THR A 113 0.64 8.46 -18.52
N PHE A 114 1.69 8.66 -17.74
CA PHE A 114 1.85 9.85 -16.91
C PHE A 114 2.32 11.02 -17.79
N ARG A 115 1.58 12.13 -17.72
CA ARG A 115 1.88 13.32 -18.54
C ARG A 115 3.08 14.07 -18.01
N GLU A 116 3.14 14.29 -16.71
CA GLU A 116 4.23 14.99 -16.03
C GLU A 116 5.08 14.01 -15.24
N PRO A 117 6.40 14.04 -15.37
CA PRO A 117 7.29 13.10 -14.69
C PRO A 117 7.50 13.45 -13.21
N ILE A 118 7.36 14.72 -12.85
CA ILE A 118 7.49 15.22 -11.47
C ILE A 118 6.30 16.12 -11.20
N VAL A 119 5.59 15.84 -10.11
CA VAL A 119 4.43 16.64 -9.68
C VAL A 119 4.47 16.88 -8.18
N HIS A 120 4.16 18.09 -7.74
CA HIS A 120 3.97 18.36 -6.31
C HIS A 120 2.57 17.91 -5.90
N ASP A 121 2.50 16.76 -5.22
CA ASP A 121 1.26 16.17 -4.74
C ASP A 121 1.47 15.54 -3.35
N PRO A 122 1.38 16.34 -2.29
CA PRO A 122 1.57 15.84 -0.92
C PRO A 122 0.62 14.71 -0.52
N ARG A 123 -0.60 14.67 -1.10
CA ARG A 123 -1.57 13.61 -0.85
C ARG A 123 -1.12 12.28 -1.47
N GLY A 124 -0.76 12.29 -2.74
CA GLY A 124 -0.20 11.12 -3.42
C GLY A 124 1.09 10.65 -2.77
N ALA A 125 1.97 11.58 -2.42
CA ALA A 125 3.21 11.30 -1.71
C ALA A 125 2.95 10.58 -0.36
N ALA A 126 1.98 11.05 0.42
CA ALA A 126 1.62 10.43 1.69
C ALA A 126 1.06 9.01 1.52
N LEU A 127 0.29 8.73 0.45
CA LEU A 127 -0.21 7.38 0.16
C LEU A 127 0.94 6.40 -0.09
N PHE A 128 1.91 6.75 -0.94
CA PHE A 128 3.08 5.89 -1.22
C PHE A 128 4.00 5.76 -0.01
N PHE A 129 4.20 6.83 0.75
CA PHE A 129 4.97 6.77 1.98
C PHE A 129 4.34 5.79 2.99
N ALA A 130 3.01 5.81 3.15
CA ALA A 130 2.30 4.91 4.05
C ALA A 130 2.46 3.43 3.64
N VAL A 131 2.42 3.11 2.34
CA VAL A 131 2.66 1.75 1.83
C VAL A 131 4.03 1.24 2.24
N HIS A 132 5.07 2.03 2.02
CA HIS A 132 6.45 1.64 2.34
C HIS A 132 6.65 1.44 3.85
N ARG A 133 6.04 2.29 4.68
CA ARG A 133 6.08 2.13 6.14
C ARG A 133 5.44 0.83 6.60
N LEU A 134 4.32 0.45 6.03
CA LEU A 134 3.65 -0.81 6.37
C LEU A 134 4.55 -2.03 6.12
N TRP A 135 5.34 -2.02 5.05
CA TRP A 135 6.32 -3.07 4.79
C TRP A 135 7.43 -3.10 5.83
N GLU A 136 7.98 -1.95 6.19
CA GLU A 136 9.01 -1.85 7.22
C GLU A 136 8.50 -2.35 8.58
N GLU A 137 7.22 -2.13 8.88
CA GLU A 137 6.53 -2.53 10.11
C GLU A 137 5.98 -3.98 10.08
N LYS A 138 6.29 -4.77 9.05
CA LYS A 138 5.82 -6.16 8.88
C LYS A 138 4.29 -6.29 9.02
N CYS A 139 3.55 -5.45 8.32
CA CYS A 139 2.10 -5.47 8.31
C CYS A 139 1.53 -6.74 7.64
N SER A 140 0.20 -6.88 7.69
CA SER A 140 -0.51 -7.89 6.91
C SER A 140 -0.27 -7.67 5.40
N PRO A 141 0.05 -8.74 4.63
CA PRO A 141 0.17 -8.65 3.17
C PRO A 141 -1.07 -8.03 2.51
N MET A 142 -2.27 -8.40 2.96
CA MET A 142 -3.53 -7.85 2.47
C MET A 142 -3.63 -6.34 2.69
N GLU A 143 -3.20 -5.83 3.85
CA GLU A 143 -3.22 -4.38 4.12
C GLU A 143 -2.27 -3.62 3.19
N ALA A 144 -1.06 -4.13 3.01
CA ALA A 144 -0.07 -3.53 2.12
C ALA A 144 -0.58 -3.49 0.67
N GLU A 145 -1.20 -4.58 0.23
CA GLU A 145 -1.81 -4.71 -1.10
C GLU A 145 -2.93 -3.70 -1.31
N GLU A 146 -3.89 -3.63 -0.40
CA GLU A 146 -4.98 -2.66 -0.45
C GLU A 146 -4.48 -1.22 -0.56
N LYS A 147 -3.49 -0.87 0.24
CA LYS A 147 -2.89 0.47 0.24
C LYS A 147 -2.15 0.77 -1.06
N LEU A 148 -1.37 -0.19 -1.57
CA LEU A 148 -0.64 -0.02 -2.83
C LEU A 148 -1.59 0.14 -4.01
N LEU A 149 -2.61 -0.72 -4.11
CA LEU A 149 -3.63 -0.61 -5.16
C LEU A 149 -4.38 0.73 -5.08
N ALA A 150 -4.75 1.18 -3.89
CA ALA A 150 -5.38 2.49 -3.69
C ALA A 150 -4.46 3.64 -4.14
N ALA A 151 -3.17 3.57 -3.84
CA ALA A 151 -2.19 4.55 -4.28
C ALA A 151 -2.03 4.58 -5.81
N TYR A 152 -1.98 3.42 -6.48
CA TYR A 152 -1.95 3.37 -7.94
C TYR A 152 -3.24 3.89 -8.58
N VAL A 153 -4.40 3.48 -8.08
CA VAL A 153 -5.69 4.02 -8.56
C VAL A 153 -5.73 5.55 -8.43
N TYR A 154 -5.24 6.09 -7.32
CA TYR A 154 -5.12 7.53 -7.13
C TYR A 154 -4.23 8.17 -8.19
N CYS A 155 -3.00 7.69 -8.36
CA CYS A 155 -2.06 8.25 -9.33
C CYS A 155 -2.59 8.14 -10.77
N LEU A 156 -3.17 7.01 -11.15
CA LEU A 156 -3.77 6.83 -12.48
C LEU A 156 -4.93 7.80 -12.70
N SER A 157 -5.78 8.02 -11.69
CA SER A 157 -6.93 8.93 -11.80
C SER A 157 -6.50 10.39 -11.94
N VAL A 158 -5.54 10.82 -11.12
CA VAL A 158 -5.16 12.24 -11.02
C VAL A 158 -4.14 12.62 -12.09
N HIS A 159 -3.14 11.77 -12.33
CA HIS A 159 -1.97 12.13 -13.13
C HIS A 159 -1.89 11.43 -14.50
N ALA A 160 -2.69 10.38 -14.74
CA ALA A 160 -2.79 9.72 -16.05
C ALA A 160 -4.17 9.91 -16.73
N GLY A 161 -5.09 10.61 -16.10
CA GLY A 161 -6.42 10.89 -16.65
C GLY A 161 -7.34 9.66 -16.74
N VAL A 162 -7.03 8.59 -16.02
CA VAL A 162 -7.83 7.37 -15.99
C VAL A 162 -9.10 7.58 -15.17
N ARG A 163 -10.26 7.40 -15.77
CA ARG A 163 -11.56 7.53 -15.09
C ARG A 163 -12.07 6.17 -14.67
N PHE A 164 -12.08 5.89 -13.40
CA PHE A 164 -12.70 4.68 -12.85
C PHE A 164 -14.21 4.90 -12.65
N PRO A 165 -15.05 3.94 -13.05
CA PRO A 165 -16.48 4.01 -12.77
C PRO A 165 -16.69 4.12 -11.26
N LEU A 166 -17.70 4.85 -10.85
CA LEU A 166 -18.15 4.80 -9.47
C LEU A 166 -18.47 3.35 -9.14
N ALA A 167 -17.96 2.84 -8.03
CA ALA A 167 -18.32 1.50 -7.57
C ALA A 167 -19.85 1.40 -7.57
N GLY A 168 -20.38 0.49 -8.38
CA GLY A 168 -21.82 0.32 -8.53
C GLY A 168 -22.47 -0.23 -7.25
N SER A 169 -23.74 -0.52 -7.33
CA SER A 169 -24.49 -1.14 -6.22
C SER A 169 -24.21 -2.65 -6.14
N GLU A 170 -22.94 -3.06 -6.04
CA GLU A 170 -22.56 -4.47 -5.83
C GLU A 170 -23.01 -4.96 -4.43
N ARG A 171 -24.31 -4.80 -4.14
CA ARG A 171 -24.86 -5.16 -2.80
C ARG A 171 -24.66 -6.64 -2.49
N GLY A 172 -24.97 -7.51 -3.43
CA GLY A 172 -24.85 -8.96 -3.28
C GLY A 172 -23.40 -9.42 -3.10
N PRO A 173 -22.49 -9.11 -4.02
CA PRO A 173 -21.08 -9.48 -3.87
C PRO A 173 -20.44 -8.98 -2.57
N VAL A 174 -20.63 -7.70 -2.22
CA VAL A 174 -20.07 -7.15 -0.98
C VAL A 174 -20.69 -7.76 0.28
N ALA A 175 -22.01 -8.07 0.25
CA ALA A 175 -22.65 -8.74 1.39
C ALA A 175 -22.04 -10.11 1.65
N ARG A 176 -21.80 -10.92 0.60
CA ARG A 176 -21.11 -12.22 0.74
C ARG A 176 -19.73 -12.09 1.36
N ILE A 177 -18.96 -11.07 0.95
CA ILE A 177 -17.63 -10.85 1.54
C ILE A 177 -17.73 -10.43 3.01
N VAL A 178 -18.72 -9.63 3.39
CA VAL A 178 -18.97 -9.27 4.79
C VAL A 178 -19.30 -10.52 5.63
N GLU A 179 -20.14 -11.41 5.13
CA GLU A 179 -20.47 -12.70 5.76
C GLU A 179 -19.23 -13.57 5.88
N LEU A 180 -18.51 -13.80 4.76
CA LEU A 180 -17.28 -14.60 4.74
C LEU A 180 -16.25 -14.10 5.73
N LEU A 181 -15.97 -12.79 5.77
CA LEU A 181 -15.05 -12.19 6.72
C LEU A 181 -15.54 -12.29 8.16
N SER A 182 -16.85 -12.32 8.38
CA SER A 182 -17.45 -12.46 9.72
C SER A 182 -17.40 -13.89 10.24
N GLU A 183 -17.51 -14.88 9.37
CA GLU A 183 -17.49 -16.31 9.70
C GLU A 183 -16.07 -16.86 9.79
N ARG A 184 -15.21 -16.47 8.83
CA ARG A 184 -13.87 -17.02 8.65
C ARG A 184 -12.76 -16.05 9.10
N PHE A 185 -13.05 -15.17 10.06
CA PHE A 185 -12.10 -14.13 10.51
C PHE A 185 -10.77 -14.69 11.04
N ALA A 186 -10.76 -15.89 11.59
CA ALA A 186 -9.55 -16.52 12.11
C ALA A 186 -8.62 -17.06 11.02
N GLU A 187 -9.14 -17.27 9.81
CA GLU A 187 -8.39 -17.84 8.72
C GLU A 187 -7.47 -16.82 8.04
N ARG A 188 -6.47 -17.37 7.31
CA ARG A 188 -5.59 -16.56 6.48
C ARG A 188 -6.26 -16.30 5.13
N LEU A 189 -7.05 -15.24 5.05
CA LEU A 189 -7.70 -14.82 3.82
C LEU A 189 -6.82 -13.81 3.07
N THR A 190 -6.75 -13.96 1.75
CA THR A 190 -6.06 -13.03 0.85
C THR A 190 -7.07 -12.15 0.11
N LEU A 191 -6.60 -11.04 -0.45
CA LEU A 191 -7.45 -10.21 -1.29
C LEU A 191 -7.90 -10.93 -2.58
N ASP A 192 -7.07 -11.83 -3.09
CA ASP A 192 -7.42 -12.67 -4.24
C ASP A 192 -8.57 -13.63 -3.92
N ASP A 193 -8.57 -14.26 -2.74
CA ASP A 193 -9.68 -15.13 -2.30
C ASP A 193 -10.98 -14.35 -2.24
N LEU A 194 -10.94 -13.14 -1.68
CA LEU A 194 -12.12 -12.27 -1.58
C LEU A 194 -12.60 -11.77 -2.94
N ALA A 195 -11.68 -11.42 -3.84
CA ALA A 195 -11.98 -10.96 -5.18
C ALA A 195 -12.61 -12.07 -6.03
N ALA A 196 -12.07 -13.28 -5.94
CA ALA A 196 -12.62 -14.47 -6.60
C ALA A 196 -14.04 -14.79 -6.10
N GLU A 197 -14.27 -14.80 -4.78
CA GLU A 197 -15.58 -15.02 -4.18
C GLU A 197 -16.60 -13.96 -4.61
N ALA A 198 -16.18 -12.69 -4.65
CA ALA A 198 -17.02 -11.59 -5.09
C ALA A 198 -17.25 -11.57 -6.62
N ARG A 199 -16.43 -12.28 -7.39
CA ARG A 199 -16.34 -12.19 -8.87
C ARG A 199 -16.07 -10.75 -9.33
N LEU A 200 -15.19 -10.07 -8.61
CA LEU A 200 -14.75 -8.71 -8.88
C LEU A 200 -13.22 -8.69 -8.99
N SER A 201 -12.67 -7.67 -9.64
CA SER A 201 -11.25 -7.41 -9.48
C SER A 201 -10.95 -6.90 -8.08
N ARG A 202 -9.70 -7.03 -7.64
CA ARG A 202 -9.25 -6.58 -6.31
C ARG A 202 -9.58 -5.11 -6.05
N GLN A 203 -9.25 -4.24 -6.99
CA GLN A 203 -9.50 -2.81 -6.86
C GLN A 203 -10.99 -2.46 -6.86
N ARG A 204 -11.82 -3.16 -7.63
CA ARG A 204 -13.27 -2.97 -7.62
C ARG A 204 -13.89 -3.44 -6.31
N LEU A 205 -13.44 -4.59 -5.80
CA LEU A 205 -13.84 -5.08 -4.49
C LEU A 205 -13.51 -4.06 -3.39
N ILE A 206 -12.27 -3.56 -3.32
CA ILE A 206 -11.85 -2.59 -2.31
C ILE A 206 -12.76 -1.35 -2.36
N ARG A 207 -12.98 -0.78 -3.55
CA ARG A 207 -13.83 0.42 -3.70
C ARG A 207 -15.29 0.15 -3.31
N ALA A 208 -15.87 -0.96 -3.77
CA ALA A 208 -17.24 -1.35 -3.47
C ALA A 208 -17.44 -1.65 -1.99
N PHE A 209 -16.49 -2.36 -1.39
CA PHE A 209 -16.49 -2.70 0.02
C PHE A 209 -16.38 -1.45 0.90
N HIS A 210 -15.42 -0.57 0.59
CA HIS A 210 -15.26 0.71 1.30
C HIS A 210 -16.52 1.58 1.20
N ARG A 211 -17.12 1.67 0.02
CA ARG A 211 -18.35 2.45 -0.17
C ARG A 211 -19.51 1.93 0.69
N ARG A 212 -19.62 0.61 0.86
CA ARG A 212 -20.70 -0.02 1.61
C ARG A 212 -20.49 -0.01 3.12
N THR A 213 -19.24 -0.26 3.56
CA THR A 213 -18.90 -0.50 4.97
C THR A 213 -18.17 0.67 5.62
N GLY A 214 -17.69 1.63 4.84
CA GLY A 214 -16.79 2.70 5.30
C GLY A 214 -15.36 2.25 5.57
N MET A 215 -15.04 0.96 5.34
CA MET A 215 -13.75 0.35 5.63
C MET A 215 -13.21 -0.43 4.45
N SER A 216 -11.90 -0.71 4.42
CA SER A 216 -11.35 -1.72 3.52
C SER A 216 -11.68 -3.13 4.02
N PRO A 217 -11.63 -4.17 3.16
CA PRO A 217 -11.78 -5.56 3.56
C PRO A 217 -10.85 -5.96 4.70
N HIS A 218 -9.57 -5.60 4.64
CA HIS A 218 -8.62 -5.87 5.71
C HIS A 218 -9.00 -5.16 7.02
N ALA A 219 -9.33 -3.87 6.97
CA ALA A 219 -9.73 -3.13 8.18
C ALA A 219 -10.96 -3.74 8.84
N PHE A 220 -11.91 -4.24 8.05
CA PHE A 220 -13.08 -4.94 8.53
C PHE A 220 -12.71 -6.29 9.18
N LEU A 221 -11.87 -7.09 8.52
CA LEU A 221 -11.35 -8.35 9.08
C LEU A 221 -10.70 -8.14 10.45
N ILE A 222 -9.83 -7.14 10.55
CA ILE A 222 -9.16 -6.81 11.81
C ILE A 222 -10.17 -6.39 12.90
N ASN A 223 -11.21 -5.65 12.55
CA ASN A 223 -12.27 -5.33 13.52
C ASN A 223 -12.95 -6.59 14.03
N ARG A 224 -13.31 -7.54 13.15
CA ARG A 224 -13.91 -8.82 13.55
C ARG A 224 -12.99 -9.62 14.48
N ARG A 225 -11.69 -9.67 14.18
CA ARG A 225 -10.69 -10.32 15.05
C ARG A 225 -10.59 -9.68 16.42
N VAL A 226 -10.60 -8.35 16.48
CA VAL A 226 -10.56 -7.61 17.76
C VAL A 226 -11.84 -7.85 18.58
N ASP A 227 -13.01 -7.87 17.95
CA ASP A 227 -14.28 -8.16 18.63
C ASP A 227 -14.30 -9.58 19.21
N ALA A 228 -13.83 -10.57 18.43
CA ALA A 228 -13.68 -11.94 18.92
C ALA A 228 -12.64 -12.03 20.06
N ALA A 229 -11.51 -11.34 19.94
CA ALA A 229 -10.49 -11.27 20.97
C ALA A 229 -11.04 -10.67 22.28
N LYS A 230 -11.85 -9.61 22.20
CA LYS A 230 -12.53 -9.05 23.39
C LYS A 230 -13.42 -10.06 24.09
N ALA A 231 -14.20 -10.83 23.34
CA ALA A 231 -15.06 -11.86 23.90
C ALA A 231 -14.24 -12.95 24.61
N MET A 232 -13.18 -13.46 23.97
CA MET A 232 -12.31 -14.49 24.54
C MET A 232 -11.51 -14.01 25.75
N LEU A 233 -11.02 -12.77 25.75
CA LEU A 233 -10.34 -12.18 26.90
C LEU A 233 -11.27 -12.03 28.10
N ARG A 234 -12.54 -11.65 27.89
CA ARG A 234 -13.55 -11.58 28.94
C ARG A 234 -13.87 -12.95 29.55
N SER A 235 -13.82 -14.01 28.75
CA SER A 235 -13.98 -15.38 29.29
C SER A 235 -12.72 -15.93 29.95
N GLY A 236 -11.67 -15.11 30.14
CA GLY A 236 -10.49 -15.46 30.92
C GLY A 236 -9.34 -16.07 30.10
N LEU A 237 -9.46 -16.27 28.76
CA LEU A 237 -8.38 -16.79 27.96
C LEU A 237 -7.16 -15.87 28.01
N ASP A 238 -5.97 -16.47 27.98
CA ASP A 238 -4.72 -15.72 27.94
C ASP A 238 -4.47 -15.07 26.56
N PRO A 239 -3.71 -13.95 26.50
CA PRO A 239 -3.51 -13.23 25.24
C PRO A 239 -2.80 -14.02 24.13
N LEU A 240 -1.96 -15.01 24.45
CA LEU A 240 -1.29 -15.83 23.45
C LEU A 240 -2.31 -16.76 22.78
N SER A 241 -3.10 -17.49 23.57
CA SER A 241 -4.18 -18.34 23.06
C SER A 241 -5.20 -17.56 22.25
N VAL A 242 -5.56 -16.35 22.70
CA VAL A 242 -6.46 -15.45 21.96
C VAL A 242 -5.86 -15.03 20.62
N ALA A 243 -4.58 -14.70 20.56
CA ALA A 243 -3.92 -14.35 19.29
C ALA A 243 -4.05 -15.47 18.27
N MET A 244 -3.76 -16.69 18.67
CA MET A 244 -3.84 -17.89 17.82
C MET A 244 -5.28 -18.15 17.37
N ALA A 245 -6.24 -18.09 18.29
CA ALA A 245 -7.65 -18.38 18.01
C ALA A 245 -8.33 -17.32 17.14
N THR A 246 -7.82 -16.09 17.12
CA THR A 246 -8.39 -14.98 16.34
C THR A 246 -7.64 -14.63 15.07
N GLY A 247 -6.64 -15.44 14.69
CA GLY A 247 -5.92 -15.31 13.40
C GLY A 247 -4.89 -14.18 13.36
N PHE A 248 -4.43 -13.68 14.51
CA PHE A 248 -3.22 -12.83 14.55
C PHE A 248 -1.96 -13.68 14.39
N SER A 249 -0.91 -13.13 13.78
CA SER A 249 0.34 -13.85 13.56
C SER A 249 1.03 -14.26 14.87
N ASP A 250 0.89 -13.45 15.90
CA ASP A 250 1.50 -13.64 17.22
C ASP A 250 0.87 -12.71 18.26
N GLN A 251 1.25 -12.90 19.53
CA GLN A 251 0.75 -12.09 20.65
C GLN A 251 1.16 -10.61 20.54
N ALA A 252 2.35 -10.30 19.99
CA ALA A 252 2.82 -8.92 19.84
C ALA A 252 1.97 -8.17 18.80
N HIS A 253 1.63 -8.83 17.70
CA HIS A 253 0.70 -8.31 16.70
C HIS A 253 -0.69 -8.03 17.28
N LEU A 254 -1.27 -9.02 18.00
CA LEU A 254 -2.52 -8.81 18.74
C LEU A 254 -2.41 -7.60 19.67
N THR A 255 -1.35 -7.53 20.48
CA THR A 255 -1.18 -6.46 21.49
C THR A 255 -1.14 -5.09 20.84
N ARG A 256 -0.38 -4.93 19.76
CA ARG A 256 -0.27 -3.67 19.03
C ARG A 256 -1.60 -3.22 18.43
N ILE A 257 -2.30 -4.12 17.76
CA ILE A 257 -3.58 -3.83 17.09
C ILE A 257 -4.69 -3.60 18.12
N PHE A 258 -4.76 -4.45 19.14
CA PHE A 258 -5.77 -4.35 20.19
C PHE A 258 -5.65 -3.03 20.95
N LYS A 259 -4.42 -2.67 21.40
CA LYS A 259 -4.17 -1.39 22.08
C LYS A 259 -4.55 -0.19 21.20
N ALA A 260 -4.22 -0.23 19.91
CA ALA A 260 -4.57 0.86 18.99
C ALA A 260 -6.09 1.06 18.82
N ARG A 261 -6.90 -0.01 19.01
CA ARG A 261 -8.36 0.05 18.79
C ARG A 261 -9.19 0.12 20.07
N VAL A 262 -8.68 -0.48 21.15
CA VAL A 262 -9.40 -0.59 22.44
C VAL A 262 -8.86 0.39 23.49
N GLY A 263 -7.65 0.94 23.24
CA GLY A 263 -6.98 1.89 24.14
C GLY A 263 -6.09 1.24 25.19
N VAL A 264 -6.30 -0.04 25.52
CA VAL A 264 -5.53 -0.77 26.54
C VAL A 264 -4.98 -2.09 25.97
N PRO A 265 -3.87 -2.63 26.52
CA PRO A 265 -3.34 -3.94 26.10
C PRO A 265 -4.32 -5.08 26.44
N PRO A 266 -4.28 -6.24 25.70
CA PRO A 266 -5.14 -7.40 25.95
C PRO A 266 -5.08 -7.92 27.40
N GLY A 267 -3.88 -7.97 28.00
CA GLY A 267 -3.72 -8.41 29.39
C GLY A 267 -4.42 -7.49 30.39
N ALA A 268 -4.31 -6.17 30.23
CA ALA A 268 -5.00 -5.21 31.08
C ALA A 268 -6.53 -5.28 30.85
N TYR A 269 -6.96 -5.45 29.59
CA TYR A 269 -8.38 -5.65 29.30
C TYR A 269 -8.94 -6.91 29.99
N ARG A 270 -8.23 -8.04 29.91
CA ARG A 270 -8.62 -9.29 30.60
C ARG A 270 -8.71 -9.09 32.08
N ALA A 271 -7.72 -8.47 32.71
CA ALA A 271 -7.68 -8.25 34.16
C ALA A 271 -8.87 -7.42 34.68
N ALA A 272 -9.41 -6.51 33.88
CA ALA A 272 -10.57 -5.71 34.22
C ALA A 272 -11.89 -6.53 34.35
N PHE A 273 -11.90 -7.77 33.85
CA PHE A 273 -13.05 -8.69 33.94
C PHE A 273 -12.75 -9.98 34.73
N ALA A 274 -11.53 -10.10 35.28
CA ALA A 274 -11.21 -11.16 36.23
C ALA A 274 -11.86 -10.78 37.57
N ALA A 275 -12.99 -11.44 37.90
CA ALA A 275 -13.66 -11.29 39.19
C ALA A 275 -12.88 -12.02 40.28
#